data_d6c241105dad348227fbd528364481b4
#
_entry.id   d6c241105dad348227fbd528364481b4
#
_cell.length_a   1.000
_cell.length_b   1.000
_cell.length_c   1.000
_cell.angle_alpha   90.00
_cell.angle_beta   90.00
_cell.angle_gamma   90.00
#
_symmetry.space_group_name_H-M   'P 1'
#
loop_
_entity.id
_entity.type
_entity.pdbx_description
1 polymer ?
#
loop_
_entity_poly.entity_id
_entity_poly.type
_entity_poly.pdbx_seq_one_letter_code
_entity_poly.pdbx_strand_id
1 'polypeptide(L)'
;MLKPFDKPIYVTRPLLPPLEELGKSLQDIWDAQWLTNNGAKHKELENKLRNYLKVPQLSLFNNGTIALLVAIKALELTGEVITTPFTFAATAHSISWMGLEPVFVDIDPVTMCIDPKRIQDAITPRTSAIMPVHVFGTPCDVKAIGEIADRHNLKVIYDAAHAFGTEIDGTGIGNFGDITMYSFHATKLFNSAEGGALACKSEELKKKIDLLKNFGIKNEEEVIEVGINGKMNELQAAMGLAVLEHIEEERQKRAIIKQTYIENLKDIPGIKLMPDLPGVRSSHQYFAIRIDEEKFGRSRDYVYEELKKYNVFARKYFHPLCSNFECYRQLPSANPKNLPVASKIGNGVLSMPLYGGLTQEDVKRIAEIARWINEHRNTVSQRQDDNIQP
;
A
#
# COMPACT_ATOMS: atom_id res chain seq x y z
N MET A 1 -10.36 -20.62 -28.90
CA MET A 1 -9.30 -19.91 -28.16
C MET A 1 -9.75 -18.47 -27.88
N LEU A 2 -9.65 -18.01 -26.66
CA LEU A 2 -9.91 -16.62 -26.32
C LEU A 2 -8.85 -15.73 -27.01
N LYS A 3 -9.24 -14.55 -27.48
CA LYS A 3 -8.28 -13.61 -28.11
C LYS A 3 -7.57 -12.79 -27.04
N PRO A 4 -6.28 -12.44 -27.17
CA PRO A 4 -5.62 -11.46 -26.31
C PRO A 4 -6.29 -10.08 -26.40
N PHE A 5 -6.11 -9.25 -25.35
CA PHE A 5 -6.48 -7.83 -25.44
C PHE A 5 -5.58 -7.12 -26.46
N ASP A 6 -6.13 -6.17 -27.20
CA ASP A 6 -5.38 -5.40 -28.20
C ASP A 6 -4.31 -4.51 -27.55
N LYS A 7 -4.57 -4.04 -26.34
CA LYS A 7 -3.66 -3.21 -25.53
C LYS A 7 -3.38 -3.87 -24.18
N PRO A 8 -2.17 -3.68 -23.61
CA PRO A 8 -1.84 -4.20 -22.29
C PRO A 8 -2.76 -3.67 -21.19
N ILE A 9 -3.28 -4.58 -20.39
CA ILE A 9 -4.04 -4.27 -19.17
C ILE A 9 -3.11 -4.47 -17.97
N TYR A 10 -2.66 -3.36 -17.38
CA TYR A 10 -1.76 -3.39 -16.21
C TYR A 10 -2.53 -3.47 -14.90
N VAL A 11 -1.85 -3.88 -13.84
CA VAL A 11 -2.42 -4.00 -12.48
C VAL A 11 -3.02 -2.70 -11.98
N THR A 12 -2.43 -1.56 -12.33
CA THR A 12 -2.93 -0.22 -12.02
C THR A 12 -2.70 0.73 -13.18
N ARG A 13 -3.50 1.78 -13.24
CA ARG A 13 -3.22 3.00 -14.02
C ARG A 13 -3.46 4.21 -13.13
N PRO A 14 -2.63 5.26 -13.22
CA PRO A 14 -2.82 6.46 -12.43
C PRO A 14 -4.14 7.15 -12.79
N LEU A 15 -4.83 7.67 -11.78
CA LEU A 15 -5.87 8.65 -11.99
C LEU A 15 -5.20 9.95 -12.42
N LEU A 16 -5.51 10.41 -13.63
CA LEU A 16 -5.04 11.67 -14.18
C LEU A 16 -6.23 12.63 -14.29
N PRO A 17 -6.13 13.83 -13.72
CA PRO A 17 -7.14 14.86 -13.91
C PRO A 17 -7.13 15.37 -15.37
N PRO A 18 -8.18 16.03 -15.84
CA PRO A 18 -8.14 16.77 -17.10
C PRO A 18 -6.96 17.74 -17.13
N LEU A 19 -6.19 17.73 -18.24
CA LEU A 19 -4.98 18.55 -18.34
C LEU A 19 -5.26 20.06 -18.18
N GLU A 20 -6.45 20.50 -18.59
CA GLU A 20 -6.88 21.89 -18.46
C GLU A 20 -7.03 22.31 -16.99
N GLU A 21 -7.57 21.42 -16.12
CA GLU A 21 -7.71 21.68 -14.66
C GLU A 21 -6.33 21.80 -14.02
N LEU A 22 -5.44 20.87 -14.31
CA LEU A 22 -4.05 20.95 -13.87
C LEU A 22 -3.36 22.20 -14.38
N GLY A 23 -3.57 22.55 -15.65
CA GLY A 23 -3.00 23.73 -16.31
C GLY A 23 -3.36 25.03 -15.57
N LYS A 24 -4.62 25.19 -15.15
CA LYS A 24 -5.05 26.34 -14.35
C LYS A 24 -4.30 26.42 -13.01
N SER A 25 -4.17 25.32 -12.32
CA SER A 25 -3.44 25.25 -11.04
C SER A 25 -1.95 25.53 -11.20
N LEU A 26 -1.35 25.14 -12.34
CA LEU A 26 0.04 25.46 -12.66
C LEU A 26 0.22 26.93 -13.01
N GLN A 27 -0.76 27.57 -13.70
CA GLN A 27 -0.69 29.01 -13.99
C GLN A 27 -0.57 29.85 -12.72
N ASP A 28 -1.34 29.52 -11.68
CA ASP A 28 -1.25 30.21 -10.39
C ASP A 28 0.16 30.15 -9.77
N ILE A 29 0.85 29.00 -9.94
CA ILE A 29 2.22 28.80 -9.46
C ILE A 29 3.21 29.66 -10.25
N TRP A 30 3.03 29.75 -11.60
CA TRP A 30 3.87 30.58 -12.46
C TRP A 30 3.70 32.05 -12.17
N ASP A 31 2.47 32.51 -11.96
CA ASP A 31 2.17 33.91 -11.64
C ASP A 31 2.74 34.31 -10.27
N ALA A 32 2.67 33.39 -9.30
CA ALA A 32 3.23 33.61 -7.96
C ALA A 32 4.77 33.48 -7.91
N GLN A 33 5.39 32.82 -8.89
CA GLN A 33 6.82 32.46 -8.90
C GLN A 33 7.28 31.74 -7.63
N TRP A 34 6.40 30.87 -7.04
CA TRP A 34 6.65 30.16 -5.79
C TRP A 34 6.52 28.65 -5.98
N LEU A 35 7.65 27.93 -6.00
CA LEU A 35 7.70 26.51 -6.37
C LEU A 35 7.78 25.53 -5.21
N THR A 36 8.16 25.98 -4.01
CA THR A 36 8.41 25.11 -2.85
C THR A 36 8.28 25.87 -1.53
N ASN A 37 8.66 25.25 -0.41
CA ASN A 37 8.68 25.86 0.92
C ASN A 37 7.31 26.35 1.40
N ASN A 38 6.34 25.42 1.42
CA ASN A 38 5.04 25.67 2.05
C ASN A 38 4.22 26.77 1.36
N GLY A 39 4.17 26.74 0.02
CA GLY A 39 3.41 27.69 -0.77
C GLY A 39 1.89 27.49 -0.67
N ALA A 40 1.16 28.21 -1.51
CA ALA A 40 -0.30 28.25 -1.47
C ALA A 40 -0.95 26.88 -1.79
N LYS A 41 -0.46 26.19 -2.84
CA LYS A 41 -1.00 24.88 -3.24
C LYS A 41 -0.71 23.81 -2.19
N HIS A 42 0.49 23.82 -1.59
CA HIS A 42 0.84 22.93 -0.49
C HIS A 42 -0.14 23.08 0.70
N LYS A 43 -0.37 24.31 1.16
CA LYS A 43 -1.27 24.60 2.28
C LYS A 43 -2.71 24.22 1.96
N GLU A 44 -3.16 24.52 0.75
CA GLU A 44 -4.51 24.15 0.29
C GLU A 44 -4.70 22.63 0.29
N LEU A 45 -3.74 21.88 -0.30
CA LEU A 45 -3.79 20.42 -0.34
C LEU A 45 -3.75 19.83 1.06
N GLU A 46 -2.86 20.30 1.95
CA GLU A 46 -2.78 19.83 3.33
C GLU A 46 -4.12 19.98 4.04
N ASN A 47 -4.78 21.12 3.91
CA ASN A 47 -6.09 21.37 4.51
C ASN A 47 -7.20 20.50 3.91
N LYS A 48 -7.28 20.38 2.58
CA LYS A 48 -8.28 19.54 1.91
C LYS A 48 -8.10 18.08 2.27
N LEU A 49 -6.87 17.55 2.28
CA LEU A 49 -6.57 16.17 2.64
C LEU A 49 -6.84 15.90 4.12
N ARG A 50 -6.50 16.82 5.02
CA ARG A 50 -6.83 16.71 6.45
C ARG A 50 -8.32 16.51 6.66
N ASN A 51 -9.14 17.27 5.96
CA ASN A 51 -10.61 17.19 6.03
C ASN A 51 -11.12 15.89 5.40
N TYR A 52 -10.61 15.53 4.22
CA TYR A 52 -11.01 14.31 3.51
C TYR A 52 -10.67 13.04 4.30
N LEU A 53 -9.48 12.97 4.89
CA LEU A 53 -9.01 11.84 5.69
C LEU A 53 -9.56 11.86 7.12
N LYS A 54 -10.27 12.93 7.52
CA LYS A 54 -10.86 13.12 8.86
C LYS A 54 -9.82 13.00 9.96
N VAL A 55 -8.64 13.60 9.79
CA VAL A 55 -7.53 13.54 10.74
C VAL A 55 -7.27 14.91 11.39
N PRO A 56 -6.82 14.97 12.66
CA PRO A 56 -6.56 16.24 13.37
C PRO A 56 -5.40 17.02 12.75
N GLN A 57 -4.30 16.33 12.45
CA GLN A 57 -3.08 16.90 11.93
C GLN A 57 -2.57 16.11 10.74
N LEU A 58 -2.00 16.81 9.76
CA LEU A 58 -1.41 16.23 8.55
C LEU A 58 -0.18 17.01 8.14
N SER A 59 0.89 16.33 7.71
CA SER A 59 2.09 16.93 7.13
C SER A 59 2.38 16.28 5.78
N LEU A 60 2.59 17.06 4.73
CA LEU A 60 2.85 16.59 3.37
C LEU A 60 4.35 16.40 3.10
N PHE A 61 4.68 15.40 2.30
CA PHE A 61 6.03 14.99 1.95
C PHE A 61 6.19 14.76 0.44
N ASN A 62 7.45 14.82 -0.02
CA ASN A 62 7.81 14.54 -1.41
C ASN A 62 7.61 13.07 -1.81
N ASN A 63 7.61 12.12 -0.87
CA ASN A 63 7.23 10.71 -1.07
C ASN A 63 6.97 9.99 0.27
N GLY A 64 6.35 8.81 0.20
CA GLY A 64 5.99 8.01 1.39
C GLY A 64 7.20 7.41 2.13
N THR A 65 8.29 7.10 1.44
CA THR A 65 9.49 6.55 2.09
C THR A 65 10.16 7.57 2.99
N ILE A 66 10.36 8.80 2.51
CA ILE A 66 10.87 9.92 3.31
C ILE A 66 9.92 10.21 4.50
N ALA A 67 8.62 10.12 4.28
CA ALA A 67 7.64 10.27 5.35
C ALA A 67 7.86 9.20 6.46
N LEU A 68 8.07 7.93 6.12
CA LEU A 68 8.38 6.88 7.09
C LEU A 68 9.68 7.16 7.87
N LEU A 69 10.75 7.59 7.18
CA LEU A 69 12.01 7.96 7.85
C LEU A 69 11.79 9.06 8.89
N VAL A 70 11.03 10.09 8.50
CA VAL A 70 10.72 11.20 9.42
C VAL A 70 9.80 10.75 10.56
N ALA A 71 8.86 9.82 10.32
CA ALA A 71 8.01 9.26 11.37
C ALA A 71 8.84 8.52 12.45
N ILE A 72 9.78 7.67 12.00
CA ILE A 72 10.71 6.94 12.90
C ILE A 72 11.54 7.93 13.71
N LYS A 73 12.10 8.96 13.05
CA LYS A 73 12.91 9.99 13.70
C LYS A 73 12.10 10.82 14.69
N ALA A 74 10.87 11.21 14.33
CA ALA A 74 10.02 12.04 15.17
C ALA A 74 9.60 11.35 16.47
N LEU A 75 9.42 10.03 16.43
CA LEU A 75 9.10 9.20 17.60
C LEU A 75 10.35 8.71 18.35
N GLU A 76 11.56 9.08 17.89
CA GLU A 76 12.85 8.73 18.55
C GLU A 76 13.00 7.22 18.78
N LEU A 77 12.58 6.41 17.79
CA LEU A 77 12.62 4.96 17.92
C LEU A 77 14.05 4.43 18.04
N THR A 78 14.21 3.36 18.79
CA THR A 78 15.49 2.69 19.03
C THR A 78 15.35 1.17 18.92
N GLY A 79 16.46 0.45 18.76
CA GLY A 79 16.51 -1.01 18.81
C GLY A 79 15.70 -1.69 17.72
N GLU A 80 14.59 -2.32 18.11
CA GLU A 80 13.78 -3.17 17.24
C GLU A 80 12.41 -2.53 16.92
N VAL A 81 11.96 -2.74 15.68
CA VAL A 81 10.61 -2.36 15.24
C VAL A 81 9.92 -3.59 14.65
N ILE A 82 8.82 -4.02 15.27
CA ILE A 82 8.02 -5.14 14.80
C ILE A 82 7.23 -4.73 13.55
N THR A 83 7.33 -5.54 12.48
CA THR A 83 6.59 -5.32 11.24
C THR A 83 6.21 -6.64 10.57
N THR A 84 5.58 -6.59 9.40
CA THR A 84 5.18 -7.75 8.60
C THR A 84 6.17 -8.02 7.47
N PRO A 85 6.42 -9.29 7.09
CA PRO A 85 7.17 -9.60 5.87
C PRO A 85 6.33 -9.38 4.59
N PHE A 86 4.99 -9.32 4.73
CA PHE A 86 4.04 -9.23 3.63
C PHE A 86 3.70 -7.77 3.32
N THR A 87 4.67 -7.03 2.82
CA THR A 87 4.59 -5.60 2.49
C THR A 87 5.53 -5.22 1.36
N PHE A 88 5.46 -3.96 0.93
CA PHE A 88 6.45 -3.37 0.03
C PHE A 88 7.75 -3.06 0.78
N ALA A 89 8.87 -3.09 0.06
CA ALA A 89 10.22 -2.90 0.62
C ALA A 89 10.36 -1.63 1.48
N ALA A 90 9.67 -0.54 1.14
CA ALA A 90 9.79 0.74 1.84
C ALA A 90 9.55 0.64 3.35
N THR A 91 8.60 -0.22 3.79
CA THR A 91 8.30 -0.42 5.21
C THR A 91 9.52 -0.94 5.97
N ALA A 92 10.09 -2.08 5.54
CA ALA A 92 11.26 -2.68 6.21
C ALA A 92 12.53 -1.84 5.97
N HIS A 93 12.70 -1.29 4.76
CA HIS A 93 13.88 -0.49 4.43
C HIS A 93 13.94 0.80 5.24
N SER A 94 12.82 1.46 5.53
CA SER A 94 12.83 2.67 6.37
C SER A 94 13.32 2.38 7.79
N ILE A 95 12.97 1.23 8.36
CA ILE A 95 13.45 0.79 9.67
C ILE A 95 14.98 0.61 9.62
N SER A 96 15.48 -0.17 8.66
CA SER A 96 16.91 -0.45 8.54
C SER A 96 17.74 0.78 8.16
N TRP A 97 17.19 1.66 7.31
CA TRP A 97 17.86 2.91 6.92
C TRP A 97 18.07 3.85 8.12
N MET A 98 17.19 3.76 9.11
CA MET A 98 17.30 4.51 10.37
C MET A 98 18.19 3.82 11.40
N GLY A 99 18.89 2.75 11.04
CA GLY A 99 19.78 2.00 11.94
C GLY A 99 19.05 1.09 12.92
N LEU A 100 17.78 0.80 12.68
CA LEU A 100 16.95 -0.07 13.53
C LEU A 100 16.84 -1.47 12.91
N GLU A 101 16.48 -2.46 13.73
CA GLU A 101 16.28 -3.84 13.29
C GLU A 101 14.79 -4.12 13.03
N PRO A 102 14.38 -4.50 11.79
CA PRO A 102 13.04 -4.95 11.54
C PRO A 102 12.83 -6.37 12.09
N VAL A 103 11.80 -6.55 12.92
CA VAL A 103 11.40 -7.86 13.43
C VAL A 103 10.15 -8.30 12.69
N PHE A 104 10.28 -9.32 11.83
CA PHE A 104 9.16 -9.82 11.03
C PHE A 104 8.26 -10.73 11.83
N VAL A 105 6.96 -10.45 11.79
CA VAL A 105 5.89 -11.20 12.44
C VAL A 105 4.90 -11.69 11.39
N ASP A 106 4.40 -12.91 11.55
CA ASP A 106 3.47 -13.55 10.61
C ASP A 106 2.13 -12.80 10.53
N ILE A 107 1.36 -13.14 9.51
CA ILE A 107 0.13 -12.44 9.14
C ILE A 107 -1.12 -13.27 9.47
N ASP A 108 -2.23 -12.58 9.62
CA ASP A 108 -3.55 -13.21 9.67
C ASP A 108 -3.93 -13.77 8.29
N PRO A 109 -4.40 -15.02 8.21
CA PRO A 109 -4.68 -15.68 6.92
C PRO A 109 -5.89 -15.11 6.17
N VAL A 110 -6.72 -14.28 6.79
CA VAL A 110 -7.92 -13.69 6.18
C VAL A 110 -7.63 -12.27 5.69
N THR A 111 -7.12 -11.42 6.57
CA THR A 111 -6.85 -10.00 6.27
C THR A 111 -5.52 -9.77 5.58
N MET A 112 -4.57 -10.71 5.70
CA MET A 112 -3.17 -10.61 5.27
C MET A 112 -2.39 -9.48 5.95
N CYS A 113 -2.97 -8.81 6.94
CA CYS A 113 -2.29 -7.88 7.81
C CYS A 113 -1.54 -8.64 8.92
N ILE A 114 -0.62 -7.96 9.61
CA ILE A 114 0.11 -8.54 10.74
C ILE A 114 -0.87 -9.15 11.76
N ASP A 115 -0.58 -10.36 12.27
CA ASP A 115 -1.41 -11.02 13.26
C ASP A 115 -1.10 -10.48 14.67
N PRO A 116 -2.03 -9.79 15.35
CA PRO A 116 -1.80 -9.25 16.70
C PRO A 116 -1.39 -10.31 17.71
N LYS A 117 -1.86 -11.54 17.57
CA LYS A 117 -1.52 -12.66 18.48
C LYS A 117 -0.04 -13.01 18.41
N ARG A 118 0.61 -12.77 17.29
CA ARG A 118 2.04 -13.04 17.08
C ARG A 118 2.92 -11.87 17.48
N ILE A 119 2.37 -10.65 17.57
CA ILE A 119 3.14 -9.47 17.96
C ILE A 119 3.67 -9.65 19.38
N GLN A 120 2.83 -10.12 20.32
CA GLN A 120 3.20 -10.25 21.71
C GLN A 120 4.40 -11.18 21.94
N ASP A 121 4.49 -12.28 21.18
CA ASP A 121 5.59 -13.25 21.26
C ASP A 121 6.91 -12.69 20.71
N ALA A 122 6.85 -11.64 19.88
CA ALA A 122 8.01 -11.00 19.28
C ALA A 122 8.56 -9.81 20.07
N ILE A 123 7.88 -9.37 21.11
CA ILE A 123 8.32 -8.23 21.95
C ILE A 123 9.52 -8.63 22.78
N THR A 124 10.60 -7.84 22.71
CA THR A 124 11.80 -7.95 23.53
C THR A 124 12.05 -6.64 24.30
N PRO A 125 12.99 -6.61 25.24
CA PRO A 125 13.38 -5.34 25.88
C PRO A 125 13.96 -4.29 24.92
N ARG A 126 14.31 -4.67 23.69
CA ARG A 126 14.81 -3.78 22.63
C ARG A 126 13.70 -3.24 21.73
N THR A 127 12.49 -3.77 21.81
CA THR A 127 11.36 -3.35 20.97
C THR A 127 10.89 -1.96 21.38
N SER A 128 10.88 -1.02 20.44
CA SER A 128 10.42 0.37 20.67
C SER A 128 9.10 0.68 19.95
N ALA A 129 8.77 -0.06 18.88
CA ALA A 129 7.57 0.22 18.12
C ALA A 129 7.01 -1.00 17.36
N ILE A 130 5.76 -0.85 16.94
CA ILE A 130 5.10 -1.72 15.95
C ILE A 130 4.84 -0.86 14.72
N MET A 131 5.22 -1.37 13.53
CA MET A 131 4.93 -0.75 12.23
C MET A 131 4.06 -1.69 11.38
N PRO A 132 2.74 -1.74 11.65
CA PRO A 132 1.80 -2.57 10.90
C PRO A 132 1.49 -1.94 9.56
N VAL A 133 1.06 -2.77 8.59
CA VAL A 133 0.70 -2.33 7.23
C VAL A 133 -0.76 -2.66 6.96
N HIS A 134 -1.52 -1.69 6.49
CA HIS A 134 -2.90 -1.89 6.00
C HIS A 134 -2.85 -2.46 4.59
N VAL A 135 -2.56 -3.76 4.50
CA VAL A 135 -2.27 -4.46 3.24
C VAL A 135 -3.47 -4.41 2.29
N PHE A 136 -3.22 -4.02 1.04
CA PHE A 136 -4.24 -3.83 -0.01
C PHE A 136 -5.36 -2.84 0.33
N GLY A 137 -5.21 -2.06 1.41
CA GLY A 137 -6.24 -1.16 1.93
C GLY A 137 -7.14 -1.81 2.98
N THR A 138 -6.89 -3.07 3.34
CA THR A 138 -7.56 -3.77 4.45
C THR A 138 -6.99 -3.26 5.78
N PRO A 139 -7.82 -2.75 6.70
CA PRO A 139 -7.33 -2.31 8.01
C PRO A 139 -6.74 -3.48 8.81
N CYS A 140 -5.65 -3.21 9.52
CA CYS A 140 -5.20 -4.06 10.62
C CYS A 140 -6.25 -4.06 11.74
N ASP A 141 -6.17 -5.03 12.65
CA ASP A 141 -6.90 -4.97 13.92
C ASP A 141 -6.28 -3.88 14.81
N VAL A 142 -6.70 -2.63 14.55
CA VAL A 142 -6.15 -1.44 15.21
C VAL A 142 -6.42 -1.42 16.70
N LYS A 143 -7.50 -2.08 17.14
CA LYS A 143 -7.84 -2.19 18.56
C LYS A 143 -6.88 -3.12 19.29
N ALA A 144 -6.72 -4.35 18.80
CA ALA A 144 -5.81 -5.32 19.43
C ALA A 144 -4.35 -4.83 19.39
N ILE A 145 -3.91 -4.20 18.30
CA ILE A 145 -2.56 -3.63 18.20
C ILE A 145 -2.38 -2.48 19.21
N GLY A 146 -3.38 -1.59 19.33
CA GLY A 146 -3.36 -0.51 20.31
C GLY A 146 -3.25 -1.03 21.75
N GLU A 147 -4.07 -2.02 22.11
CA GLU A 147 -4.02 -2.64 23.45
C GLU A 147 -2.66 -3.29 23.78
N ILE A 148 -1.99 -3.88 22.78
CA ILE A 148 -0.64 -4.43 22.92
C ILE A 148 0.37 -3.29 23.13
N ALA A 149 0.31 -2.27 22.26
CA ALA A 149 1.21 -1.13 22.33
C ALA A 149 1.12 -0.39 23.68
N ASP A 150 -0.08 -0.12 24.15
CA ASP A 150 -0.32 0.53 25.45
C ASP A 150 0.25 -0.29 26.62
N ARG A 151 0.03 -1.62 26.60
CA ARG A 151 0.51 -2.53 27.65
C ARG A 151 2.03 -2.58 27.75
N HIS A 152 2.72 -2.44 26.62
CA HIS A 152 4.18 -2.54 26.51
C HIS A 152 4.87 -1.20 26.31
N ASN A 153 4.13 -0.08 26.36
CA ASN A 153 4.63 1.28 26.11
C ASN A 153 5.36 1.40 24.76
N LEU A 154 4.81 0.78 23.70
CA LEU A 154 5.35 0.80 22.35
C LEU A 154 4.69 1.90 21.52
N LYS A 155 5.44 2.46 20.57
CA LYS A 155 4.90 3.36 19.56
C LYS A 155 4.26 2.58 18.43
N VAL A 156 3.28 3.20 17.74
CA VAL A 156 2.63 2.57 16.57
C VAL A 156 2.68 3.52 15.38
N ILE A 157 3.35 3.08 14.31
CA ILE A 157 3.35 3.75 13.01
C ILE A 157 2.60 2.87 12.01
N TYR A 158 1.41 3.29 11.57
CA TYR A 158 0.70 2.56 10.52
C TYR A 158 1.22 2.95 9.14
N ASP A 159 1.65 1.96 8.36
CA ASP A 159 1.85 2.13 6.92
C ASP A 159 0.50 1.96 6.22
N ALA A 160 -0.12 3.08 5.85
CA ALA A 160 -1.40 3.16 5.15
C ALA A 160 -1.21 3.51 3.66
N ALA A 161 -0.06 3.14 3.06
CA ALA A 161 0.22 3.40 1.64
C ALA A 161 -0.86 2.86 0.68
N HIS A 162 -1.67 1.90 1.12
CA HIS A 162 -2.77 1.31 0.36
C HIS A 162 -4.17 1.69 0.89
N ALA A 163 -4.25 2.49 1.95
CA ALA A 163 -5.49 2.71 2.70
C ALA A 163 -5.97 4.17 2.66
N PHE A 164 -5.67 4.91 1.57
CA PHE A 164 -6.14 6.29 1.42
C PHE A 164 -7.68 6.36 1.45
N GLY A 165 -8.21 7.19 2.35
CA GLY A 165 -9.66 7.35 2.55
C GLY A 165 -10.38 6.11 3.12
N THR A 166 -9.63 5.13 3.66
CA THR A 166 -10.21 4.01 4.41
C THR A 166 -10.71 4.49 5.77
N GLU A 167 -11.89 4.00 6.17
CA GLU A 167 -12.50 4.29 7.47
C GLU A 167 -12.91 2.99 8.16
N ILE A 168 -12.88 2.99 9.48
CA ILE A 168 -13.45 1.95 10.36
C ILE A 168 -14.57 2.60 11.17
N ASP A 169 -15.80 2.14 11.00
CA ASP A 169 -17.00 2.69 11.67
C ASP A 169 -17.09 4.22 11.58
N GLY A 170 -16.81 4.78 10.40
CA GLY A 170 -16.82 6.21 10.11
C GLY A 170 -15.61 7.00 10.60
N THR A 171 -14.67 6.36 11.28
CA THR A 171 -13.40 6.97 11.73
C THR A 171 -12.31 6.76 10.68
N GLY A 172 -11.70 7.84 10.20
CA GLY A 172 -10.59 7.76 9.25
C GLY A 172 -9.41 6.98 9.82
N ILE A 173 -8.79 6.12 8.99
CA ILE A 173 -7.73 5.20 9.41
C ILE A 173 -6.52 5.92 10.02
N GLY A 174 -6.28 7.19 9.68
CA GLY A 174 -5.21 8.02 10.21
C GLY A 174 -5.38 8.48 11.65
N ASN A 175 -6.50 8.13 12.30
CA ASN A 175 -6.76 8.42 13.72
C ASN A 175 -6.24 7.33 14.65
N PHE A 176 -5.68 6.24 14.13
CA PHE A 176 -5.15 5.14 14.94
C PHE A 176 -3.62 5.21 15.02
N GLY A 177 -3.08 4.71 16.15
CA GLY A 177 -1.66 4.77 16.44
C GLY A 177 -1.13 6.18 16.78
N ASP A 178 0.19 6.34 16.83
CA ASP A 178 0.88 7.62 17.04
C ASP A 178 1.00 8.39 15.72
N ILE A 179 1.35 7.67 14.62
CA ILE A 179 1.50 8.23 13.27
C ILE A 179 0.92 7.23 12.25
N THR A 180 0.24 7.77 11.23
CA THR A 180 -0.17 7.01 10.04
C THR A 180 0.45 7.63 8.80
N MET A 181 1.19 6.83 8.02
CA MET A 181 1.81 7.25 6.76
C MET A 181 0.91 6.93 5.58
N TYR A 182 0.76 7.88 4.66
CA TYR A 182 0.13 7.72 3.35
C TYR A 182 1.13 7.91 2.22
N SER A 183 1.01 7.12 1.15
CA SER A 183 1.77 7.26 -0.08
C SER A 183 0.89 7.84 -1.19
N PHE A 184 1.41 8.83 -1.90
CA PHE A 184 0.78 9.48 -3.05
C PHE A 184 1.55 9.22 -4.35
N HIS A 185 2.25 8.07 -4.40
CA HIS A 185 2.90 7.59 -5.62
C HIS A 185 1.87 7.37 -6.74
N ALA A 186 2.25 7.54 -8.00
CA ALA A 186 1.38 7.46 -9.18
C ALA A 186 0.51 6.19 -9.27
N THR A 187 0.90 5.07 -8.65
CA THR A 187 0.12 3.83 -8.64
C THR A 187 -0.99 3.79 -7.59
N LYS A 188 -1.05 4.78 -6.69
CA LYS A 188 -2.02 4.81 -5.60
C LYS A 188 -3.38 5.35 -6.06
N LEU A 189 -4.43 5.06 -5.29
CA LEU A 189 -5.78 5.58 -5.53
C LEU A 189 -5.77 7.10 -5.64
N PHE A 190 -5.25 7.77 -4.62
CA PHE A 190 -4.91 9.19 -4.65
C PHE A 190 -3.41 9.34 -4.94
N ASN A 191 -3.06 10.21 -5.88
CA ASN A 191 -1.66 10.44 -6.24
C ASN A 191 -1.36 11.92 -6.51
N SER A 192 -0.11 12.28 -6.33
CA SER A 192 0.47 13.58 -6.73
C SER A 192 1.72 13.37 -7.60
N ALA A 193 1.68 12.36 -8.49
CA ALA A 193 2.79 11.76 -9.22
C ALA A 193 3.76 11.06 -8.24
N GLU A 194 4.43 11.77 -7.41
CA GLU A 194 5.13 11.37 -6.20
C GLU A 194 4.65 12.22 -5.03
N GLY A 195 4.55 11.61 -3.85
CA GLY A 195 4.13 12.30 -2.64
C GLY A 195 3.89 11.35 -1.48
N GLY A 196 3.65 11.93 -0.32
CA GLY A 196 3.27 11.22 0.89
C GLY A 196 2.73 12.17 1.94
N ALA A 197 2.19 11.60 3.01
CA ALA A 197 1.78 12.36 4.18
C ALA A 197 1.95 11.56 5.46
N LEU A 198 2.09 12.28 6.57
CA LEU A 198 1.95 11.75 7.92
C LEU A 198 0.75 12.40 8.60
N ALA A 199 -0.15 11.57 9.09
CA ALA A 199 -1.23 11.98 9.99
C ALA A 199 -0.84 11.66 11.43
N CYS A 200 -1.16 12.55 12.36
CA CYS A 200 -0.99 12.35 13.80
C CYS A 200 -2.06 13.12 14.59
N LYS A 201 -2.18 12.83 15.88
CA LYS A 201 -3.16 13.51 16.75
C LYS A 201 -2.62 14.80 17.39
N SER A 202 -1.34 14.80 17.73
CA SER A 202 -0.71 15.86 18.48
C SER A 202 -0.21 16.98 17.57
N GLU A 203 -0.56 18.22 17.91
CA GLU A 203 -0.02 19.41 17.25
C GLU A 203 1.49 19.57 17.49
N GLU A 204 1.97 19.19 18.67
CA GLU A 204 3.38 19.19 19.01
C GLU A 204 4.17 18.23 18.12
N LEU A 205 3.64 17.00 17.94
CA LEU A 205 4.26 16.01 17.05
C LEU A 205 4.26 16.50 15.60
N LYS A 206 3.16 17.14 15.14
CA LYS A 206 3.14 17.78 13.82
C LYS A 206 4.23 18.83 13.67
N LYS A 207 4.41 19.71 14.64
CA LYS A 207 5.47 20.73 14.61
C LYS A 207 6.86 20.10 14.52
N LYS A 208 7.11 19.03 15.27
CA LYS A 208 8.36 18.25 15.20
C LYS A 208 8.56 17.62 13.81
N ILE A 209 7.53 17.00 13.26
CA ILE A 209 7.54 16.43 11.90
C ILE A 209 7.84 17.51 10.85
N ASP A 210 7.20 18.68 10.94
CA ASP A 210 7.40 19.78 9.99
C ASP A 210 8.81 20.38 10.06
N LEU A 211 9.43 20.42 11.24
CA LEU A 211 10.83 20.78 11.41
C LEU A 211 11.75 19.74 10.76
N LEU A 212 11.56 18.47 11.07
CA LEU A 212 12.39 17.38 10.57
C LEU A 212 12.35 17.26 9.04
N LYS A 213 11.19 17.45 8.40
CA LYS A 213 11.06 17.42 6.93
C LYS A 213 11.68 18.66 6.25
N ASN A 214 12.07 19.68 7.00
CA ASN A 214 12.68 20.93 6.52
C ASN A 214 14.02 21.22 7.21
N PHE A 215 14.94 20.23 7.20
CA PHE A 215 16.30 20.36 7.74
C PHE A 215 16.40 20.73 9.24
N GLY A 216 15.31 20.69 10.01
CA GLY A 216 15.27 21.16 11.39
C GLY A 216 15.34 22.69 11.54
N ILE A 217 15.08 23.41 10.45
CA ILE A 217 15.11 24.88 10.41
C ILE A 217 13.87 25.42 11.13
N LYS A 218 14.09 26.12 12.22
CA LYS A 218 13.04 26.81 12.98
C LYS A 218 12.77 28.20 12.41
N ASN A 219 13.82 28.93 12.05
CA ASN A 219 13.78 30.28 11.42
C ASN A 219 15.11 30.55 10.68
N GLU A 220 15.32 31.74 10.19
CA GLU A 220 16.51 32.12 9.40
C GLU A 220 17.83 31.97 10.16
N GLU A 221 17.82 32.03 11.50
CA GLU A 221 19.01 32.02 12.35
C GLU A 221 19.18 30.72 13.16
N GLU A 222 18.09 29.90 13.29
CA GLU A 222 18.08 28.76 14.19
C GLU A 222 17.78 27.45 13.45
N VAL A 223 18.71 26.48 13.55
CA VAL A 223 18.50 25.08 13.17
C VAL A 223 18.58 24.25 14.45
N ILE A 224 17.48 23.65 14.86
CA ILE A 224 17.34 23.03 16.18
C ILE A 224 17.27 21.52 16.16
N GLU A 225 17.14 20.92 14.98
CA GLU A 225 17.06 19.46 14.79
C GLU A 225 17.87 19.01 13.57
N VAL A 226 18.32 17.76 13.58
CA VAL A 226 18.90 17.13 12.38
C VAL A 226 17.77 16.61 11.51
N GLY A 227 17.39 17.39 10.51
CA GLY A 227 16.33 17.07 9.57
C GLY A 227 16.82 16.80 8.15
N ILE A 228 15.88 16.58 7.24
CA ILE A 228 16.14 16.31 5.81
C ILE A 228 15.25 17.19 4.92
N ASN A 229 15.50 17.20 3.61
CA ASN A 229 14.58 17.81 2.65
C ASN A 229 13.51 16.81 2.23
N GLY A 230 12.41 16.78 2.99
CA GLY A 230 11.25 15.91 2.71
C GLY A 230 10.02 16.66 2.21
N LYS A 231 10.13 17.97 1.97
CA LYS A 231 8.99 18.82 1.61
C LYS A 231 8.37 18.45 0.26
N MET A 232 7.04 18.40 0.20
CA MET A 232 6.30 18.41 -1.06
C MET A 232 6.43 19.79 -1.71
N ASN A 233 6.67 19.85 -3.02
CA ASN A 233 6.69 21.08 -3.79
C ASN A 233 5.30 21.45 -4.33
N GLU A 234 5.17 22.67 -4.88
CA GLU A 234 3.90 23.20 -5.39
C GLU A 234 3.37 22.44 -6.60
N LEU A 235 4.25 21.87 -7.46
CA LEU A 235 3.82 21.10 -8.63
C LEU A 235 3.17 19.78 -8.21
N GLN A 236 3.75 19.08 -7.23
CA GLN A 236 3.15 17.88 -6.64
C GLN A 236 1.81 18.23 -5.94
N ALA A 237 1.77 19.36 -5.24
CA ALA A 237 0.56 19.80 -4.57
C ALA A 237 -0.56 20.16 -5.55
N ALA A 238 -0.25 20.85 -6.65
CA ALA A 238 -1.19 21.18 -7.72
C ALA A 238 -1.77 19.91 -8.36
N MET A 239 -0.91 18.92 -8.64
CA MET A 239 -1.36 17.61 -9.13
C MET A 239 -2.29 16.93 -8.13
N GLY A 240 -1.92 16.91 -6.84
CA GLY A 240 -2.74 16.32 -5.78
C GLY A 240 -4.11 17.01 -5.64
N LEU A 241 -4.16 18.35 -5.74
CA LEU A 241 -5.42 19.09 -5.70
C LEU A 241 -6.34 18.70 -6.85
N ALA A 242 -5.81 18.65 -8.07
CA ALA A 242 -6.60 18.29 -9.25
C ALA A 242 -7.08 16.82 -9.18
N VAL A 243 -6.24 15.88 -8.70
CA VAL A 243 -6.64 14.46 -8.50
C VAL A 243 -7.71 14.34 -7.42
N LEU A 244 -7.65 15.13 -6.34
CA LEU A 244 -8.58 15.04 -5.21
C LEU A 244 -10.03 15.32 -5.63
N GLU A 245 -10.25 16.21 -6.58
CA GLU A 245 -11.60 16.53 -7.09
C GLU A 245 -12.30 15.31 -7.75
N HIS A 246 -11.53 14.34 -8.26
CA HIS A 246 -12.05 13.16 -8.96
C HIS A 246 -11.98 11.87 -8.11
N ILE A 247 -11.52 11.94 -6.86
CA ILE A 247 -11.18 10.75 -6.06
C ILE A 247 -12.40 9.89 -5.72
N GLU A 248 -13.54 10.50 -5.40
CA GLU A 248 -14.74 9.75 -5.03
C GLU A 248 -15.36 9.03 -6.24
N GLU A 249 -15.34 9.65 -7.41
CA GLU A 249 -15.80 9.01 -8.65
C GLU A 249 -14.88 7.81 -8.99
N GLU A 250 -13.57 7.99 -8.90
CA GLU A 250 -12.60 6.91 -9.12
C GLU A 250 -12.81 5.75 -8.14
N ARG A 251 -13.05 6.04 -6.86
CA ARG A 251 -13.30 5.05 -5.84
C ARG A 251 -14.58 4.26 -6.11
N GLN A 252 -15.64 4.93 -6.54
CA GLN A 252 -16.91 4.28 -6.92
C GLN A 252 -16.72 3.38 -8.15
N LYS A 253 -16.01 3.84 -9.17
CA LYS A 253 -15.69 3.02 -10.35
C LYS A 253 -14.92 1.75 -9.94
N ARG A 254 -13.91 1.87 -9.07
CA ARG A 254 -13.16 0.71 -8.57
C ARG A 254 -14.01 -0.25 -7.75
N ALA A 255 -14.98 0.25 -6.98
CA ALA A 255 -15.93 -0.59 -6.25
C ALA A 255 -16.77 -1.46 -7.20
N ILE A 256 -17.28 -0.87 -8.28
CA ILE A 256 -18.04 -1.58 -9.33
C ILE A 256 -17.15 -2.65 -10.00
N ILE A 257 -15.93 -2.30 -10.37
CA ILE A 257 -14.97 -3.23 -10.97
C ILE A 257 -14.65 -4.40 -10.02
N LYS A 258 -14.41 -4.11 -8.73
CA LYS A 258 -14.20 -5.12 -7.70
C LYS A 258 -15.40 -6.07 -7.60
N GLN A 259 -16.62 -5.53 -7.56
CA GLN A 259 -17.84 -6.34 -7.48
C GLN A 259 -18.00 -7.25 -8.72
N THR A 260 -17.70 -6.72 -9.91
CA THR A 260 -17.70 -7.52 -11.15
C THR A 260 -16.72 -8.67 -11.09
N TYR A 261 -15.51 -8.46 -10.55
CA TYR A 261 -14.56 -9.58 -10.32
C TYR A 261 -15.12 -10.62 -9.36
N ILE A 262 -15.68 -10.20 -8.22
CA ILE A 262 -16.24 -11.11 -7.22
C ILE A 262 -17.30 -12.02 -7.86
N GLU A 263 -18.23 -11.44 -8.61
CA GLU A 263 -19.33 -12.17 -9.27
C GLU A 263 -18.83 -13.20 -10.28
N ASN A 264 -17.74 -12.90 -10.99
CA ASN A 264 -17.26 -13.76 -12.07
C ASN A 264 -16.13 -14.74 -11.64
N LEU A 265 -15.49 -14.52 -10.49
CA LEU A 265 -14.40 -15.38 -10.01
C LEU A 265 -14.80 -16.32 -8.86
N LYS A 266 -15.87 -16.02 -8.10
CA LYS A 266 -16.25 -16.75 -6.86
C LYS A 266 -16.46 -18.24 -7.06
N ASP A 267 -16.91 -18.66 -8.24
CA ASP A 267 -17.24 -20.05 -8.56
C ASP A 267 -16.10 -20.79 -9.28
N ILE A 268 -14.93 -20.17 -9.45
CA ILE A 268 -13.76 -20.83 -10.05
C ILE A 268 -13.04 -21.64 -8.95
N PRO A 269 -12.93 -22.97 -9.10
CA PRO A 269 -12.25 -23.80 -8.11
C PRO A 269 -10.82 -23.32 -7.83
N GLY A 270 -10.46 -23.21 -6.55
CA GLY A 270 -9.11 -22.81 -6.13
C GLY A 270 -8.83 -21.30 -6.17
N ILE A 271 -9.75 -20.45 -6.62
CA ILE A 271 -9.66 -19.01 -6.40
C ILE A 271 -10.27 -18.65 -5.05
N LYS A 272 -9.50 -17.98 -4.21
CA LYS A 272 -9.97 -17.43 -2.93
C LYS A 272 -9.96 -15.92 -2.99
N LEU A 273 -11.11 -15.33 -2.73
CA LEU A 273 -11.31 -13.87 -2.69
C LEU A 273 -11.10 -13.34 -1.26
N MET A 274 -10.65 -12.08 -1.15
CA MET A 274 -10.60 -11.42 0.14
C MET A 274 -12.01 -10.96 0.54
N PRO A 275 -12.45 -11.20 1.79
CA PRO A 275 -13.74 -10.73 2.26
C PRO A 275 -13.71 -9.21 2.48
N ASP A 276 -14.86 -8.57 2.32
CA ASP A 276 -15.08 -7.24 2.84
C ASP A 276 -15.26 -7.31 4.37
N LEU A 277 -14.65 -6.39 5.09
CA LEU A 277 -14.77 -6.33 6.55
C LEU A 277 -15.98 -5.46 6.94
N PRO A 278 -16.81 -5.90 7.89
CA PRO A 278 -17.93 -5.09 8.40
C PRO A 278 -17.44 -3.74 8.95
N GLY A 279 -18.20 -2.68 8.73
CA GLY A 279 -17.88 -1.33 9.20
C GLY A 279 -16.75 -0.62 8.46
N VAL A 280 -16.12 -1.28 7.44
CA VAL A 280 -14.99 -0.72 6.71
C VAL A 280 -15.44 -0.04 5.42
N ARG A 281 -15.16 1.25 5.30
CA ARG A 281 -15.16 1.97 4.02
C ARG A 281 -13.83 1.76 3.33
N SER A 282 -13.80 0.95 2.28
CA SER A 282 -12.57 0.55 1.58
C SER A 282 -12.01 1.64 0.67
N SER A 283 -10.68 1.71 0.56
CA SER A 283 -9.97 2.49 -0.46
C SER A 283 -10.11 1.90 -1.88
N HIS A 284 -10.41 0.62 -2.02
CA HIS A 284 -10.34 -0.11 -3.29
C HIS A 284 -9.02 0.08 -4.03
N GLN A 285 -7.89 0.08 -3.29
CA GLN A 285 -6.57 0.28 -3.88
C GLN A 285 -6.14 -0.90 -4.75
N TYR A 286 -6.36 -2.12 -4.27
CA TYR A 286 -6.01 -3.35 -4.98
C TYR A 286 -7.14 -4.39 -4.89
N PHE A 287 -7.20 -5.25 -5.90
CA PHE A 287 -8.00 -6.47 -5.88
C PHE A 287 -7.06 -7.68 -5.93
N ALA A 288 -6.84 -8.29 -4.77
CA ALA A 288 -6.01 -9.47 -4.64
C ALA A 288 -6.85 -10.74 -4.57
N ILE A 289 -6.41 -11.78 -5.28
CA ILE A 289 -6.93 -13.14 -5.20
C ILE A 289 -5.83 -14.06 -4.70
N ARG A 290 -6.20 -15.22 -4.18
CA ARG A 290 -5.25 -16.29 -3.85
C ARG A 290 -5.57 -17.51 -4.70
N ILE A 291 -4.54 -18.08 -5.30
CA ILE A 291 -4.61 -19.34 -6.04
C ILE A 291 -4.23 -20.47 -5.08
N ASP A 292 -5.17 -21.37 -4.83
CA ASP A 292 -4.96 -22.65 -4.15
C ASP A 292 -4.59 -23.66 -5.23
N GLU A 293 -3.32 -23.99 -5.36
CA GLU A 293 -2.77 -24.80 -6.45
C GLU A 293 -3.42 -26.18 -6.54
N GLU A 294 -3.69 -26.83 -5.41
CA GLU A 294 -4.31 -28.17 -5.38
C GLU A 294 -5.72 -28.15 -5.97
N LYS A 295 -6.50 -27.11 -5.65
CA LYS A 295 -7.90 -26.98 -6.11
C LYS A 295 -7.99 -26.35 -7.49
N PHE A 296 -7.13 -25.39 -7.78
CA PHE A 296 -7.07 -24.72 -9.09
C PHE A 296 -6.44 -25.64 -10.16
N GLY A 297 -5.53 -26.53 -9.74
CA GLY A 297 -4.81 -27.45 -10.61
C GLY A 297 -3.59 -26.86 -11.31
N ARG A 298 -3.23 -25.62 -10.98
CA ARG A 298 -2.03 -24.89 -11.48
C ARG A 298 -1.53 -23.92 -10.41
N SER A 299 -0.22 -23.68 -10.41
CA SER A 299 0.40 -22.70 -9.50
C SER A 299 0.01 -21.27 -9.86
N ARG A 300 0.10 -20.36 -8.88
CA ARG A 300 -0.03 -18.92 -9.10
C ARG A 300 0.90 -18.41 -10.20
N ASP A 301 2.13 -18.93 -10.26
CA ASP A 301 3.12 -18.51 -11.24
C ASP A 301 2.72 -18.93 -12.66
N TYR A 302 2.16 -20.12 -12.81
CA TYR A 302 1.59 -20.53 -14.10
C TYR A 302 0.44 -19.60 -14.53
N VAL A 303 -0.51 -19.30 -13.64
CA VAL A 303 -1.62 -18.37 -13.94
C VAL A 303 -1.09 -16.99 -14.33
N TYR A 304 -0.09 -16.49 -13.62
CA TYR A 304 0.55 -15.20 -13.90
C TYR A 304 1.18 -15.15 -15.30
N GLU A 305 1.88 -16.19 -15.73
CA GLU A 305 2.49 -16.26 -17.07
C GLU A 305 1.42 -16.46 -18.17
N GLU A 306 0.38 -17.26 -17.91
CA GLU A 306 -0.71 -17.42 -18.87
C GLU A 306 -1.48 -16.12 -19.10
N LEU A 307 -1.80 -15.36 -18.05
CA LEU A 307 -2.47 -14.07 -18.16
C LEU A 307 -1.72 -13.10 -19.09
N LYS A 308 -0.39 -13.10 -19.05
CA LYS A 308 0.45 -12.25 -19.93
C LYS A 308 0.25 -12.57 -21.42
N LYS A 309 0.00 -13.84 -21.78
CA LYS A 309 -0.27 -14.25 -23.17
C LYS A 309 -1.55 -13.60 -23.71
N TYR A 310 -2.43 -13.15 -22.81
CA TYR A 310 -3.65 -12.41 -23.14
C TYR A 310 -3.52 -10.90 -22.94
N ASN A 311 -2.29 -10.37 -22.77
CA ASN A 311 -2.01 -8.96 -22.48
C ASN A 311 -2.57 -8.49 -21.12
N VAL A 312 -2.72 -9.39 -20.13
CA VAL A 312 -3.12 -9.07 -18.76
C VAL A 312 -1.91 -9.16 -17.82
N PHE A 313 -1.50 -8.03 -17.27
CA PHE A 313 -0.30 -7.90 -16.43
C PHE A 313 -0.69 -7.70 -14.95
N ALA A 314 -0.99 -8.80 -14.29
CA ALA A 314 -1.17 -8.86 -12.85
C ALA A 314 0.16 -8.64 -12.09
N ARG A 315 0.14 -8.61 -10.76
CA ARG A 315 1.34 -8.49 -9.91
C ARG A 315 1.30 -9.49 -8.75
N LYS A 316 2.48 -10.03 -8.43
CA LYS A 316 2.67 -10.95 -7.31
C LYS A 316 2.93 -10.17 -6.01
N TYR A 317 2.01 -9.32 -5.59
CA TYR A 317 2.14 -8.52 -4.37
C TYR A 317 1.67 -9.35 -3.15
N PHE A 318 2.53 -9.69 -2.18
CA PHE A 318 3.96 -9.34 -2.14
C PHE A 318 4.78 -10.64 -2.20
N HIS A 319 5.44 -10.82 -3.32
CA HIS A 319 6.37 -11.94 -3.53
C HIS A 319 7.59 -11.43 -4.33
N PRO A 320 8.85 -11.69 -3.88
CA PRO A 320 9.18 -12.36 -2.62
C PRO A 320 8.78 -11.54 -1.38
N LEU A 321 8.58 -12.20 -0.24
CA LEU A 321 8.39 -11.55 1.04
C LEU A 321 9.61 -10.71 1.41
N CYS A 322 9.44 -9.60 2.15
CA CYS A 322 10.57 -8.79 2.62
C CYS A 322 11.59 -9.61 3.43
N SER A 323 11.13 -10.57 4.23
CA SER A 323 11.98 -11.50 4.98
C SER A 323 12.90 -12.36 4.08
N ASN A 324 12.57 -12.52 2.79
CA ASN A 324 13.36 -13.29 1.83
C ASN A 324 14.38 -12.43 1.06
N PHE A 325 14.39 -11.11 1.28
CA PHE A 325 15.38 -10.24 0.64
C PHE A 325 16.78 -10.56 1.14
N GLU A 326 17.77 -10.43 0.26
CA GLU A 326 19.18 -10.70 0.57
C GLU A 326 19.64 -9.99 1.85
N CYS A 327 19.19 -8.74 2.03
CA CYS A 327 19.55 -7.91 3.18
C CYS A 327 18.86 -8.31 4.50
N TYR A 328 17.84 -9.18 4.46
CA TYR A 328 17.07 -9.55 5.67
C TYR A 328 17.03 -11.03 5.98
N ARG A 329 17.29 -11.90 5.02
CA ARG A 329 17.13 -13.36 5.18
C ARG A 329 17.98 -13.99 6.31
N GLN A 330 18.98 -13.27 6.82
CA GLN A 330 19.81 -13.72 7.94
C GLN A 330 19.27 -13.30 9.32
N LEU A 331 18.24 -12.45 9.36
CA LEU A 331 17.60 -12.07 10.62
C LEU A 331 16.89 -13.29 11.24
N PRO A 332 16.99 -13.50 12.57
CA PRO A 332 16.27 -14.61 13.24
C PRO A 332 14.75 -14.60 12.95
N SER A 333 14.14 -13.40 12.91
CA SER A 333 12.71 -13.22 12.61
C SER A 333 12.34 -13.52 11.16
N ALA A 334 13.31 -13.54 10.22
CA ALA A 334 13.08 -13.83 8.82
C ALA A 334 12.99 -15.34 8.51
N ASN A 335 13.24 -16.21 9.50
CA ASN A 335 13.16 -17.66 9.29
C ASN A 335 11.76 -18.06 8.81
N PRO A 336 11.61 -18.75 7.66
CA PRO A 336 10.30 -19.14 7.12
C PRO A 336 9.45 -20.00 8.07
N LYS A 337 10.07 -20.71 9.02
CA LYS A 337 9.37 -21.49 10.05
C LYS A 337 8.56 -20.61 11.01
N ASN A 338 8.97 -19.35 11.18
CA ASN A 338 8.27 -18.37 12.01
C ASN A 338 7.15 -17.64 11.23
N LEU A 339 7.15 -17.78 9.89
CA LEU A 339 6.31 -17.03 8.95
C LEU A 339 5.51 -17.97 8.01
N PRO A 340 4.89 -19.06 8.52
CA PRO A 340 4.25 -20.07 7.68
C PRO A 340 3.06 -19.54 6.90
N VAL A 341 2.26 -18.62 7.47
CA VAL A 341 1.08 -18.05 6.81
C VAL A 341 1.51 -17.09 5.71
N ALA A 342 2.43 -16.16 5.99
CA ALA A 342 2.97 -15.24 5.01
C ALA A 342 3.62 -15.98 3.84
N SER A 343 4.41 -17.04 4.11
CA SER A 343 5.05 -17.86 3.10
C SER A 343 4.03 -18.55 2.19
N LYS A 344 3.00 -19.16 2.77
CA LYS A 344 1.93 -19.82 2.00
C LYS A 344 1.15 -18.81 1.15
N ILE A 345 0.76 -17.67 1.73
CA ILE A 345 0.00 -16.63 1.03
C ILE A 345 0.85 -15.97 -0.06
N GLY A 346 2.11 -15.64 0.24
CA GLY A 346 3.04 -15.03 -0.72
C GLY A 346 3.23 -15.89 -1.99
N ASN A 347 3.19 -17.21 -1.85
CA ASN A 347 3.28 -18.14 -2.99
C ASN A 347 1.99 -18.22 -3.81
N GLY A 348 0.83 -17.90 -3.23
CA GLY A 348 -0.47 -18.03 -3.90
C GLY A 348 -1.13 -16.72 -4.32
N VAL A 349 -0.68 -15.57 -3.80
CA VAL A 349 -1.34 -14.27 -4.03
C VAL A 349 -1.06 -13.70 -5.42
N LEU A 350 -2.10 -13.07 -6.01
CA LEU A 350 -2.04 -12.36 -7.28
C LEU A 350 -2.94 -11.12 -7.22
N SER A 351 -2.36 -9.94 -7.40
CA SER A 351 -3.12 -8.70 -7.55
C SER A 351 -3.56 -8.53 -8.99
N MET A 352 -4.87 -8.51 -9.21
CA MET A 352 -5.50 -8.36 -10.51
C MET A 352 -5.62 -6.87 -10.88
N PRO A 353 -5.78 -6.55 -12.17
CA PRO A 353 -6.00 -5.16 -12.61
C PRO A 353 -7.19 -4.50 -11.90
N LEU A 354 -6.95 -3.31 -11.30
CA LEU A 354 -8.01 -2.52 -10.66
C LEU A 354 -7.72 -1.02 -10.79
N TYR A 355 -8.48 -0.32 -11.62
CA TYR A 355 -8.45 1.14 -11.81
C TYR A 355 -9.76 1.58 -12.50
N GLY A 356 -10.20 2.82 -12.33
CA GLY A 356 -11.50 3.30 -12.77
C GLY A 356 -11.72 3.33 -14.28
N GLY A 357 -10.63 3.32 -15.08
CA GLY A 357 -10.73 3.22 -16.54
C GLY A 357 -10.85 1.79 -17.08
N LEU A 358 -10.88 0.76 -16.23
CA LEU A 358 -11.15 -0.61 -16.62
C LEU A 358 -12.67 -0.80 -16.78
N THR A 359 -13.14 -1.41 -17.85
CA THR A 359 -14.56 -1.67 -18.05
C THR A 359 -15.01 -2.97 -17.39
N GLN A 360 -16.31 -3.08 -17.07
CA GLN A 360 -16.87 -4.33 -16.56
C GLN A 360 -16.69 -5.47 -17.59
N GLU A 361 -16.74 -5.16 -18.88
CA GLU A 361 -16.53 -6.14 -19.95
C GLU A 361 -15.09 -6.66 -19.97
N ASP A 362 -14.10 -5.77 -19.76
CA ASP A 362 -12.70 -6.18 -19.61
C ASP A 362 -12.54 -7.15 -18.43
N VAL A 363 -13.21 -6.85 -17.30
CA VAL A 363 -13.16 -7.69 -16.09
C VAL A 363 -13.79 -9.06 -16.31
N LYS A 364 -14.96 -9.12 -16.96
CA LYS A 364 -15.60 -10.39 -17.32
C LYS A 364 -14.68 -11.23 -18.19
N ARG A 365 -14.07 -10.60 -19.20
CA ARG A 365 -13.13 -11.28 -20.09
C ARG A 365 -11.87 -11.76 -19.36
N ILE A 366 -11.32 -10.98 -18.39
CA ILE A 366 -10.20 -11.43 -17.54
C ILE A 366 -10.62 -12.65 -16.72
N ALA A 367 -11.83 -12.63 -16.16
CA ALA A 367 -12.37 -13.75 -15.40
C ALA A 367 -12.61 -15.00 -16.28
N GLU A 368 -13.07 -14.82 -17.52
CA GLU A 368 -13.18 -15.90 -18.51
C GLU A 368 -11.81 -16.52 -18.84
N ILE A 369 -10.76 -15.69 -19.00
CA ILE A 369 -9.40 -16.17 -19.18
C ILE A 369 -8.95 -16.99 -17.96
N ALA A 370 -9.20 -16.51 -16.73
CA ALA A 370 -8.88 -17.26 -15.51
C ALA A 370 -9.62 -18.60 -15.42
N ARG A 371 -10.90 -18.64 -15.81
CA ARG A 371 -11.72 -19.85 -15.90
C ARG A 371 -11.16 -20.81 -16.95
N TRP A 372 -10.84 -20.30 -18.13
CA TRP A 372 -10.25 -21.10 -19.18
C TRP A 372 -8.94 -21.76 -18.75
N ILE A 373 -8.06 -21.02 -18.05
CA ILE A 373 -6.80 -21.55 -17.48
C ILE A 373 -7.08 -22.68 -16.49
N ASN A 374 -8.11 -22.55 -15.65
CA ASN A 374 -8.52 -23.57 -14.70
C ASN A 374 -9.04 -24.84 -15.40
N GLU A 375 -9.89 -24.72 -16.41
CA GLU A 375 -10.53 -25.83 -17.12
C GLU A 375 -9.55 -26.61 -18.02
N HIS A 376 -8.56 -25.92 -18.63
CA HIS A 376 -7.61 -26.54 -19.56
C HIS A 376 -6.31 -26.99 -18.88
N ARG A 377 -6.39 -27.37 -17.62
CA ARG A 377 -5.26 -27.85 -16.81
C ARG A 377 -4.55 -29.10 -17.35
N ASN A 378 -5.21 -29.92 -18.18
CA ASN A 378 -4.67 -31.19 -18.66
C ASN A 378 -4.08 -31.15 -20.10
N THR A 379 -4.28 -30.07 -20.85
CA THR A 379 -3.88 -30.01 -22.28
C THR A 379 -2.45 -29.58 -22.56
N VAL A 380 -1.71 -29.13 -21.56
CA VAL A 380 -0.35 -28.57 -21.72
C VAL A 380 0.77 -29.56 -21.37
N SER A 381 0.51 -30.61 -20.60
CA SER A 381 1.52 -31.64 -20.32
C SER A 381 1.89 -32.48 -21.54
N GLN A 382 1.04 -32.58 -22.58
CA GLN A 382 1.33 -33.35 -23.80
C GLN A 382 2.24 -32.60 -24.81
N ARG A 383 2.42 -31.28 -24.73
CA ARG A 383 3.27 -30.53 -25.68
C ARG A 383 4.74 -30.42 -25.29
N GLN A 384 5.10 -30.78 -24.07
CA GLN A 384 6.50 -30.82 -23.65
C GLN A 384 7.17 -32.16 -23.89
N ASP A 385 6.40 -33.23 -24.00
CA ASP A 385 6.92 -34.60 -24.26
C ASP A 385 7.11 -34.91 -25.76
N ASP A 386 6.46 -34.15 -26.65
CA ASP A 386 6.59 -34.36 -28.10
C ASP A 386 7.84 -33.70 -28.75
N ASN A 387 8.65 -32.97 -27.99
CA ASN A 387 9.88 -32.34 -28.49
C ASN A 387 11.18 -33.01 -27.97
N ILE A 388 11.09 -34.20 -27.37
CA ILE A 388 12.27 -34.99 -27.02
C ILE A 388 12.09 -36.38 -27.65
N GLN A 389 12.36 -36.48 -28.94
CA GLN A 389 12.79 -37.74 -29.58
C GLN A 389 13.94 -37.45 -30.55
N PRO A 390 14.86 -38.38 -30.66
CA PRO A 390 16.29 -38.22 -30.80
C PRO A 390 16.79 -37.72 -32.15
#